data_5c5565bc65365a9c033eb49069524694
#
_entry.id   5c5565bc65365a9c033eb49069524694
#
_cell.length_a   1.000
_cell.length_b   1.000
_cell.length_c   1.000
_cell.angle_alpha   90.00
_cell.angle_beta   90.00
_cell.angle_gamma   90.00
#
_symmetry.space_group_name_H-M   'P 1'
#
loop_
_entity.id
_entity.type
_entity.pdbx_description
1 polymer ?
#
loop_
_entity_poly.entity_id
_entity_poly.type
_entity_poly.pdbx_seq_one_letter_code
_entity_poly.pdbx_strand_id
1 'polypeptide(L)'
;ASYTIAFVLIALLLMLLPGCLDIYELPAGGGDPQLKRKKVVVQKIKKKVYVVNPFSAILFNPDIERIQLKLEELTKHLYEAGQGKGKGAGFAGGTRRGMVRFIRLKYSSGDWDQDLDLNSDLNMLIWYAANTGHKTAKKPEVRTVRQLAGSPVGKSPPLVYLTGQRSLSLSRAEIETLREYLTTKHGMLFADNGGSPGWHSQFFNLMRQVLPRTDPRSVPLDHPVHDGMPFLPIVAPHGGRTAYMWVVENRIVAYYHPGDIGDAWADGHAGVPRPVWEASLRLGANIILYANSEYSKWLQARKKKD
;
A
#
# COMPACT_ATOMS: atom_id res chain seq x y z
N ALA A 1 0.85 -55.25 12.65
CA ALA A 1 1.64 -54.48 13.62
C ALA A 1 3.01 -54.03 13.04
N SER A 2 3.77 -54.87 12.32
CA SER A 2 5.12 -54.53 11.82
C SER A 2 5.11 -53.40 10.77
N TYR A 3 4.16 -53.38 9.85
CA TYR A 3 4.09 -52.35 8.80
C TYR A 3 3.68 -50.96 9.35
N THR A 4 2.87 -50.92 10.37
CA THR A 4 2.45 -49.65 11.01
C THR A 4 3.63 -49.02 11.75
N ILE A 5 4.44 -49.83 12.43
CA ILE A 5 5.63 -49.35 13.13
C ILE A 5 6.69 -48.87 12.13
N ALA A 6 6.90 -49.61 11.04
CA ALA A 6 7.84 -49.21 9.97
C ALA A 6 7.39 -47.87 9.30
N PHE A 7 6.10 -47.71 9.03
CA PHE A 7 5.56 -46.47 8.47
C PHE A 7 5.74 -45.26 9.40
N VAL A 8 5.46 -45.42 10.69
CA VAL A 8 5.65 -44.35 11.69
C VAL A 8 7.13 -43.99 11.83
N LEU A 9 8.03 -44.98 11.82
CA LEU A 9 9.49 -44.73 11.87
C LEU A 9 9.97 -43.99 10.62
N ILE A 10 9.51 -44.37 9.43
CA ILE A 10 9.86 -43.70 8.19
C ILE A 10 9.31 -42.26 8.18
N ALA A 11 8.08 -42.04 8.62
CA ALA A 11 7.49 -40.69 8.72
C ALA A 11 8.24 -39.81 9.71
N LEU A 12 8.66 -40.36 10.87
CA LEU A 12 9.50 -39.64 11.83
C LEU A 12 10.89 -39.35 11.27
N LEU A 13 11.49 -40.27 10.53
CA LEU A 13 12.78 -40.08 9.89
C LEU A 13 12.73 -39.00 8.80
N LEU A 14 11.63 -38.96 8.03
CA LEU A 14 11.40 -37.91 7.02
C LEU A 14 11.19 -36.55 7.64
N MET A 15 10.58 -36.45 8.83
CA MET A 15 10.44 -35.21 9.58
C MET A 15 11.76 -34.71 10.19
N LEU A 16 12.75 -35.56 10.35
CA LEU A 16 14.09 -35.21 10.86
C LEU A 16 15.05 -34.79 9.75
N LEU A 17 14.66 -34.90 8.48
CA LEU A 17 15.48 -34.41 7.37
C LEU A 17 15.42 -32.89 7.30
N PRO A 18 16.53 -32.18 7.43
CA PRO A 18 16.55 -30.71 7.49
C PRO A 18 15.98 -30.01 6.25
N GLY A 19 15.86 -30.72 5.12
CA GLY A 19 15.33 -30.16 3.88
C GLY A 19 13.81 -29.96 3.82
N CYS A 20 13.02 -30.46 4.79
CA CYS A 20 11.55 -30.31 4.79
C CYS A 20 11.06 -29.13 5.64
N LEU A 21 11.91 -28.53 6.46
CA LEU A 21 11.56 -27.40 7.33
C LEU A 21 11.90 -26.04 6.71
N ASP A 22 12.73 -26.01 5.66
CA ASP A 22 13.22 -24.76 5.07
C ASP A 22 12.32 -24.18 3.95
N ILE A 23 11.25 -24.85 3.59
CA ILE A 23 10.41 -24.44 2.44
C ILE A 23 9.50 -23.24 2.77
N TYR A 24 9.30 -22.89 4.03
CA TYR A 24 8.41 -21.80 4.46
C TYR A 24 8.96 -20.87 5.54
N GLU A 25 10.23 -20.88 5.84
CA GLU A 25 10.80 -19.74 6.54
C GLU A 25 10.96 -18.61 5.54
N LEU A 26 9.95 -17.74 5.50
CA LEU A 26 10.19 -16.36 5.07
C LEU A 26 11.43 -15.87 5.83
N PRO A 27 12.46 -15.34 5.14
CA PRO A 27 13.64 -14.84 5.82
C PRO A 27 13.16 -13.93 6.94
N ALA A 28 13.52 -14.27 8.16
CA ALA A 28 13.12 -13.54 9.33
C ALA A 28 13.34 -12.06 9.06
N GLY A 29 12.25 -11.30 8.94
CA GLY A 29 12.28 -9.86 8.71
C GLY A 29 12.78 -9.09 9.95
N GLY A 30 13.73 -9.68 10.65
CA GLY A 30 14.56 -9.11 11.65
C GLY A 30 15.86 -8.71 11.01
N GLY A 31 15.89 -7.56 10.35
CA GLY A 31 17.14 -7.03 9.86
C GLY A 31 18.13 -6.95 11.00
N ASP A 32 19.13 -7.82 10.99
CA ASP A 32 20.34 -7.64 11.75
C ASP A 32 20.83 -6.21 11.47
N PRO A 33 21.07 -5.37 12.49
CA PRO A 33 21.57 -4.02 12.30
C PRO A 33 22.96 -3.97 11.65
N GLN A 34 23.54 -5.12 11.34
CA GLN A 34 24.85 -5.26 10.71
C GLN A 34 24.82 -5.58 9.21
N LEU A 35 23.74 -5.34 8.49
CA LEU A 35 23.85 -5.30 7.03
C LEU A 35 24.88 -4.22 6.66
N LYS A 36 26.16 -4.63 6.57
CA LYS A 36 27.23 -3.84 5.99
C LYS A 36 26.72 -3.26 4.69
N ARG A 37 26.62 -1.93 4.61
CA ARG A 37 26.31 -1.23 3.38
C ARG A 37 27.23 -1.77 2.31
N LYS A 38 26.75 -2.60 1.39
CA LYS A 38 27.45 -2.79 0.13
C LYS A 38 27.57 -1.39 -0.45
N LYS A 39 28.81 -0.87 -0.54
CA LYS A 39 29.09 0.31 -1.35
C LYS A 39 28.58 -0.05 -2.75
N VAL A 40 27.43 0.50 -3.12
CA VAL A 40 27.00 0.48 -4.51
C VAL A 40 28.00 1.37 -5.22
N VAL A 41 28.95 0.73 -5.89
CA VAL A 41 29.80 1.42 -6.83
C VAL A 41 28.87 1.78 -7.97
N VAL A 42 28.46 3.04 -8.00
CA VAL A 42 27.70 3.61 -9.12
C VAL A 42 28.62 3.56 -10.32
N GLN A 43 28.55 2.48 -11.08
CA GLN A 43 29.14 2.47 -12.41
C GLN A 43 28.38 3.52 -13.23
N LYS A 44 29.08 4.59 -13.63
CA LYS A 44 28.56 5.56 -14.59
C LYS A 44 28.25 4.80 -15.88
N ILE A 45 27.01 4.37 -16.02
CA ILE A 45 26.51 3.83 -17.29
C ILE A 45 26.46 5.00 -18.26
N LYS A 46 27.31 4.98 -19.27
CA LYS A 46 27.24 5.94 -20.36
C LYS A 46 25.85 5.85 -20.99
N LYS A 47 25.03 6.88 -20.82
CA LYS A 47 23.72 6.98 -21.45
C LYS A 47 23.88 6.82 -22.95
N LYS A 48 23.40 5.73 -23.53
CA LYS A 48 23.05 5.70 -24.94
C LYS A 48 21.76 6.49 -25.08
N VAL A 49 21.86 7.69 -25.64
CA VAL A 49 20.69 8.46 -26.05
C VAL A 49 20.09 7.75 -27.25
N TYR A 50 19.02 7.01 -27.04
CA TYR A 50 18.24 6.50 -28.17
C TYR A 50 17.32 7.62 -28.65
N VAL A 51 17.52 8.02 -29.92
CA VAL A 51 16.57 8.89 -30.60
C VAL A 51 15.33 8.04 -30.88
N VAL A 52 14.30 8.20 -30.03
CA VAL A 52 13.04 7.51 -30.21
C VAL A 52 12.30 8.15 -31.37
N ASN A 53 11.96 7.36 -32.40
CA ASN A 53 11.10 7.81 -33.49
C ASN A 53 9.74 8.23 -32.88
N PRO A 54 9.32 9.50 -33.01
CA PRO A 54 8.06 9.98 -32.40
C PRO A 54 6.81 9.31 -32.98
N PHE A 55 6.95 8.54 -34.05
CA PHE A 55 5.86 7.76 -34.67
C PHE A 55 5.91 6.27 -34.35
N SER A 56 6.79 5.83 -33.45
CA SER A 56 6.83 4.42 -33.06
C SER A 56 5.80 4.19 -31.96
N ALA A 57 4.99 3.14 -32.09
CA ALA A 57 4.04 2.69 -31.08
C ALA A 57 4.68 2.04 -29.85
N ILE A 58 5.98 2.21 -29.66
CA ILE A 58 6.69 1.72 -28.48
C ILE A 58 6.38 2.68 -27.34
N LEU A 59 5.55 2.22 -26.41
CA LEU A 59 5.28 2.93 -25.17
C LEU A 59 6.59 3.19 -24.43
N PHE A 60 6.84 4.47 -24.17
CA PHE A 60 8.01 4.93 -23.43
C PHE A 60 7.96 4.35 -22.01
N ASN A 61 8.85 3.43 -21.73
CA ASN A 61 9.07 2.94 -20.37
C ASN A 61 9.93 4.00 -19.66
N PRO A 62 9.41 4.78 -18.70
CA PRO A 62 10.21 5.75 -18.01
C PRO A 62 11.38 5.05 -17.33
N ASP A 63 12.57 5.60 -17.51
CA ASP A 63 13.82 5.08 -16.95
C ASP A 63 13.65 4.80 -15.46
N ILE A 64 13.95 3.59 -15.02
CA ILE A 64 13.90 3.18 -13.60
C ILE A 64 14.77 4.12 -12.74
N GLU A 65 15.90 4.60 -13.28
CA GLU A 65 16.73 5.61 -12.62
C GLU A 65 16.00 6.94 -12.39
N ARG A 66 15.13 7.34 -13.32
CA ARG A 66 14.35 8.58 -13.19
C ARG A 66 13.26 8.46 -12.14
N ILE A 67 12.72 7.26 -11.98
CA ILE A 67 11.75 6.93 -10.93
C ILE A 67 12.45 6.86 -9.58
N GLN A 68 13.63 6.25 -9.48
CA GLN A 68 14.44 6.23 -8.26
C GLN A 68 14.88 7.64 -7.86
N LEU A 69 15.33 8.48 -8.79
CA LEU A 69 15.67 9.88 -8.54
C LEU A 69 14.45 10.69 -8.08
N LYS A 70 13.29 10.48 -8.69
CA LYS A 70 12.04 11.15 -8.27
C LYS A 70 11.56 10.67 -6.91
N LEU A 71 11.73 9.39 -6.61
CA LEU A 71 11.52 8.81 -5.28
C LEU A 71 12.49 9.39 -4.26
N GLU A 72 13.78 9.50 -4.59
CA GLU A 72 14.78 10.14 -3.75
C GLU A 72 14.51 11.63 -3.54
N GLU A 73 14.07 12.37 -4.54
CA GLU A 73 13.65 13.76 -4.41
C GLU A 73 12.40 13.91 -3.55
N LEU A 74 11.41 13.04 -3.74
CA LEU A 74 10.20 13.02 -2.91
C LEU A 74 10.50 12.61 -1.47
N THR A 75 11.51 11.77 -1.25
CA THR A 75 11.88 11.25 0.06
C THR A 75 13.03 11.99 0.71
N LYS A 76 13.94 12.59 -0.07
CA LYS A 76 15.17 13.25 0.41
C LYS A 76 14.93 14.38 1.41
N HIS A 77 13.80 15.08 1.29
CA HIS A 77 13.41 16.12 2.25
C HIS A 77 12.55 15.58 3.41
N LEU A 78 12.19 14.31 3.38
CA LEU A 78 11.15 13.71 4.21
C LEU A 78 11.68 12.58 5.07
N TYR A 79 12.81 12.03 4.69
CA TYR A 79 13.36 10.84 5.29
C TYR A 79 14.86 10.99 5.52
N GLU A 80 15.24 11.34 6.74
CA GLU A 80 16.59 11.07 7.19
C GLU A 80 16.74 9.56 7.34
N ALA A 81 17.37 8.95 6.33
CA ALA A 81 17.64 7.54 6.34
C ALA A 81 18.47 7.19 7.57
N GLY A 82 17.86 6.52 8.49
CA GLY A 82 18.66 5.70 9.35
C GLY A 82 18.55 5.87 10.81
N GLN A 83 18.37 6.86 11.43
CA GLN A 83 18.38 6.92 12.90
C GLN A 83 17.31 7.84 13.47
N GLY A 84 16.30 8.10 12.72
CA GLY A 84 15.23 8.98 13.11
C GLY A 84 14.56 8.52 14.40
N LYS A 85 14.91 9.13 15.48
CA LYS A 85 14.09 9.10 16.71
C LYS A 85 12.78 9.87 16.50
N GLY A 86 12.21 9.81 15.31
CA GLY A 86 10.86 10.30 14.99
C GLY A 86 10.63 11.80 15.17
N LYS A 87 11.66 12.62 15.09
CA LYS A 87 11.53 14.08 15.16
C LYS A 87 11.29 14.73 13.80
N GLY A 88 11.49 14.03 12.71
CA GLY A 88 11.21 14.50 11.36
C GLY A 88 9.79 14.20 10.92
N ALA A 89 9.32 14.91 9.89
CA ALA A 89 8.16 14.54 9.10
C ALA A 89 8.49 13.26 8.31
N GLY A 90 8.71 12.16 9.02
CA GLY A 90 9.09 10.89 8.42
C GLY A 90 7.96 10.34 7.58
N PHE A 91 8.33 9.43 6.70
CA PHE A 91 7.46 8.66 5.81
C PHE A 91 6.51 7.76 6.62
N ALA A 92 5.94 8.10 7.63
CA ALA A 92 4.94 7.39 8.39
C ALA A 92 4.41 8.32 9.47
N GLY A 93 3.76 9.35 9.05
CA GLY A 93 3.10 10.28 9.95
C GLY A 93 2.48 9.55 11.13
N GLY A 94 2.92 9.91 12.31
CA GLY A 94 2.39 9.34 13.54
C GLY A 94 3.15 8.15 14.14
N THR A 95 4.19 7.62 13.52
CA THR A 95 5.07 6.65 14.19
C THR A 95 6.32 7.30 14.74
N ARG A 96 6.74 6.91 15.95
CA ARG A 96 7.97 7.41 16.58
C ARG A 96 9.26 7.07 15.81
N ARG A 97 9.18 6.19 14.83
CA ARG A 97 10.34 5.59 14.15
C ARG A 97 10.35 5.81 12.63
N GLY A 98 9.42 6.59 12.07
CA GLY A 98 9.40 6.85 10.64
C GLY A 98 9.22 5.58 9.77
N MET A 99 8.41 4.62 10.23
CA MET A 99 8.12 3.39 9.48
C MET A 99 6.79 3.53 8.74
N VAL A 100 6.74 3.05 7.52
CA VAL A 100 5.49 2.91 6.78
C VAL A 100 4.62 1.85 7.45
N ARG A 101 3.37 2.17 7.67
CA ARG A 101 2.37 1.31 8.29
C ARG A 101 1.26 1.04 7.28
N PHE A 102 0.76 -0.17 7.27
CA PHE A 102 -0.44 -0.51 6.54
C PHE A 102 -1.57 -0.72 7.54
N ILE A 103 -2.64 0.06 7.41
CA ILE A 103 -3.72 0.08 8.39
C ILE A 103 -5.03 -0.22 7.66
N ARG A 104 -5.60 -1.37 7.96
CA ARG A 104 -6.91 -1.78 7.50
C ARG A 104 -7.99 -1.24 8.43
N LEU A 105 -9.05 -0.69 7.86
CA LEU A 105 -10.20 -0.22 8.63
C LEU A 105 -11.20 -1.34 8.86
N LYS A 106 -11.51 -1.55 10.15
CA LYS A 106 -12.59 -2.41 10.59
C LYS A 106 -13.86 -1.58 10.76
N TYR A 107 -14.94 -2.06 10.18
CA TYR A 107 -16.29 -1.52 10.34
C TYR A 107 -17.25 -2.59 10.88
N SER A 108 -18.41 -2.19 11.41
CA SER A 108 -19.28 -3.06 12.17
C SER A 108 -20.10 -4.05 11.34
N SER A 109 -20.28 -3.75 10.06
CA SER A 109 -21.10 -4.54 9.14
C SER A 109 -20.25 -5.07 7.99
N GLY A 110 -20.24 -6.36 7.74
CA GLY A 110 -19.56 -6.93 6.58
C GLY A 110 -18.26 -7.64 6.87
N ASP A 111 -17.47 -7.80 5.83
CA ASP A 111 -16.29 -8.64 5.74
C ASP A 111 -15.00 -7.80 5.47
N TRP A 112 -14.79 -6.81 6.32
CA TRP A 112 -13.62 -5.93 6.28
C TRP A 112 -12.28 -6.69 6.37
N ASP A 113 -12.29 -7.92 6.84
CA ASP A 113 -11.16 -8.83 7.06
C ASP A 113 -10.88 -9.75 5.88
N GLN A 114 -11.51 -9.51 4.74
CA GLN A 114 -11.30 -10.27 3.52
C GLN A 114 -9.79 -10.38 3.21
N ASP A 115 -9.31 -11.59 2.86
CA ASP A 115 -7.93 -11.94 2.51
C ASP A 115 -6.87 -11.61 3.58
N LEU A 116 -7.28 -11.18 4.77
CA LEU A 116 -6.35 -10.87 5.86
C LEU A 116 -5.67 -12.12 6.39
N ASP A 117 -6.39 -13.24 6.45
CA ASP A 117 -5.90 -14.57 6.79
C ASP A 117 -4.98 -15.18 5.72
N LEU A 118 -5.06 -14.69 4.49
CA LEU A 118 -4.16 -14.99 3.37
C LEU A 118 -2.98 -14.00 3.26
N ASN A 119 -2.66 -13.29 4.32
CA ASN A 119 -1.53 -12.38 4.43
C ASN A 119 -1.52 -11.18 3.45
N SER A 120 -2.64 -10.81 2.83
CA SER A 120 -2.68 -9.77 1.79
C SER A 120 -1.97 -8.48 2.18
N ASP A 121 -2.32 -7.90 3.33
CA ASP A 121 -1.74 -6.65 3.84
C ASP A 121 -0.26 -6.80 4.21
N LEU A 122 0.15 -7.97 4.72
CA LEU A 122 1.53 -8.26 5.07
C LEU A 122 2.40 -8.38 3.82
N ASN A 123 1.91 -9.10 2.81
CA ASN A 123 2.59 -9.26 1.53
C ASN A 123 2.79 -7.90 0.84
N MET A 124 1.78 -7.02 0.90
CA MET A 124 1.90 -5.64 0.39
C MET A 124 3.01 -4.87 1.11
N LEU A 125 3.10 -4.96 2.44
CA LEU A 125 4.17 -4.30 3.22
C LEU A 125 5.55 -4.86 2.90
N ILE A 126 5.69 -6.19 2.81
CA ILE A 126 6.95 -6.87 2.48
C ILE A 126 7.40 -6.46 1.08
N TRP A 127 6.48 -6.55 0.11
CA TRP A 127 6.78 -6.20 -1.27
C TRP A 127 7.18 -4.71 -1.41
N TYR A 128 6.44 -3.83 -0.73
CA TYR A 128 6.74 -2.41 -0.67
C TYR A 128 8.15 -2.14 -0.11
N ALA A 129 8.49 -2.75 1.02
CA ALA A 129 9.82 -2.60 1.64
C ALA A 129 10.94 -3.07 0.72
N ALA A 130 10.75 -4.24 0.07
CA ALA A 130 11.73 -4.83 -0.82
C ALA A 130 12.00 -3.96 -2.07
N ASN A 131 10.96 -3.31 -2.61
CA ASN A 131 11.06 -2.55 -3.85
C ASN A 131 11.38 -1.06 -3.65
N THR A 132 11.13 -0.50 -2.46
CA THR A 132 11.41 0.92 -2.16
C THR A 132 12.63 1.13 -1.25
N GLY A 133 13.04 0.11 -0.51
CA GLY A 133 14.04 0.24 0.56
C GLY A 133 13.55 1.00 1.79
N HIS A 134 12.28 1.41 1.84
CA HIS A 134 11.71 2.08 3.00
C HIS A 134 11.50 1.13 4.17
N LYS A 135 11.67 1.64 5.39
CA LYS A 135 11.34 0.87 6.58
C LYS A 135 9.84 0.74 6.73
N THR A 136 9.36 -0.47 6.94
CA THR A 136 7.96 -0.79 7.19
C THR A 136 7.73 -1.35 8.58
N ALA A 137 6.51 -1.26 9.06
CA ALA A 137 6.08 -2.02 10.23
C ALA A 137 6.17 -3.52 9.95
N LYS A 138 6.48 -4.32 10.97
CA LYS A 138 6.64 -5.78 10.82
C LYS A 138 5.30 -6.49 10.56
N LYS A 139 4.18 -5.86 10.93
CA LYS A 139 2.83 -6.40 10.80
C LYS A 139 1.88 -5.30 10.37
N PRO A 140 0.85 -5.60 9.57
CA PRO A 140 -0.24 -4.69 9.32
C PRO A 140 -1.02 -4.43 10.62
N GLU A 141 -1.77 -3.33 10.63
CA GLU A 141 -2.61 -2.95 11.76
C GLU A 141 -4.08 -2.97 11.34
N VAL A 142 -4.93 -3.36 12.28
CA VAL A 142 -6.38 -3.21 12.14
C VAL A 142 -6.84 -2.12 13.10
N ARG A 143 -7.62 -1.16 12.58
CA ARG A 143 -8.22 -0.09 13.39
C ARG A 143 -9.68 0.10 13.04
N THR A 144 -10.49 0.39 14.03
CA THR A 144 -11.85 0.86 13.76
C THR A 144 -11.82 2.29 13.24
N VAL A 145 -12.85 2.68 12.48
CA VAL A 145 -12.98 4.08 12.01
C VAL A 145 -12.96 5.05 13.20
N ARG A 146 -13.60 4.70 14.31
CA ARG A 146 -13.61 5.52 15.54
C ARG A 146 -12.21 5.78 16.11
N GLN A 147 -11.29 4.83 15.98
CA GLN A 147 -9.92 5.00 16.48
C GLN A 147 -9.13 6.05 15.72
N LEU A 148 -9.56 6.46 14.52
CA LEU A 148 -8.94 7.58 13.80
C LEU A 148 -9.19 8.93 14.51
N ALA A 149 -10.27 9.05 15.29
CA ALA A 149 -10.54 10.23 16.10
C ALA A 149 -9.44 10.51 17.13
N GLY A 150 -8.89 9.45 17.75
CA GLY A 150 -7.84 9.56 18.77
C GLY A 150 -6.47 10.00 18.26
N SER A 151 -6.28 10.12 16.94
CA SER A 151 -5.03 10.61 16.38
C SER A 151 -5.05 12.13 16.28
N PRO A 152 -4.13 12.87 16.95
CA PRO A 152 -4.05 14.33 16.80
C PRO A 152 -3.70 14.73 15.37
N VAL A 153 -4.04 15.96 14.99
CA VAL A 153 -3.61 16.58 13.73
C VAL A 153 -2.07 16.59 13.66
N GLY A 154 -1.53 16.12 12.55
CA GLY A 154 -0.07 15.97 12.37
C GLY A 154 0.52 14.66 12.92
N LYS A 155 -0.30 13.79 13.53
CA LYS A 155 0.09 12.45 13.99
C LYS A 155 -0.84 11.34 13.52
N SER A 156 -1.76 11.66 12.63
CA SER A 156 -2.67 10.69 12.01
C SER A 156 -1.90 9.82 11.01
N PRO A 157 -2.34 8.58 10.77
CA PRO A 157 -1.76 7.77 9.70
C PRO A 157 -1.99 8.46 8.34
N PRO A 158 -1.00 8.48 7.43
CA PRO A 158 -1.16 9.06 6.11
C PRO A 158 -2.17 8.31 5.24
N LEU A 159 -2.24 6.99 5.40
CA LEU A 159 -3.07 6.09 4.60
C LEU A 159 -3.82 5.10 5.49
N VAL A 160 -5.07 4.84 5.13
CA VAL A 160 -5.86 3.72 5.63
C VAL A 160 -6.50 2.98 4.45
N TYR A 161 -6.72 1.68 4.62
CA TYR A 161 -7.29 0.78 3.61
C TYR A 161 -8.66 0.26 4.05
N LEU A 162 -9.59 0.20 3.12
CA LEU A 162 -10.96 -0.26 3.34
C LEU A 162 -11.38 -1.20 2.21
N THR A 163 -11.82 -2.40 2.54
CA THR A 163 -12.30 -3.39 1.57
C THR A 163 -13.49 -4.17 2.11
N GLY A 164 -14.12 -4.94 1.27
CA GLY A 164 -15.20 -5.87 1.59
C GLY A 164 -16.11 -6.18 0.41
N GLN A 165 -16.95 -7.20 0.55
CA GLN A 165 -17.86 -7.67 -0.50
C GLN A 165 -19.32 -7.57 -0.10
N ARG A 166 -19.65 -7.68 1.20
CA ARG A 166 -21.02 -7.86 1.68
C ARG A 166 -21.70 -6.52 1.95
N SER A 167 -21.60 -6.01 3.13
CA SER A 167 -22.28 -4.76 3.48
C SER A 167 -21.31 -3.75 4.06
N LEU A 168 -21.46 -2.50 3.65
CA LEU A 168 -20.67 -1.38 4.13
C LEU A 168 -21.60 -0.36 4.79
N SER A 169 -21.55 -0.28 6.10
CA SER A 169 -22.31 0.71 6.87
C SER A 169 -21.44 1.31 7.96
N LEU A 170 -21.45 2.62 8.05
CA LEU A 170 -20.84 3.37 9.14
C LEU A 170 -21.91 4.17 9.88
N SER A 171 -21.78 4.27 11.19
CA SER A 171 -22.60 5.17 12.00
C SER A 171 -22.30 6.63 11.67
N ARG A 172 -23.21 7.55 12.00
CA ARG A 172 -23.03 8.98 11.79
C ARG A 172 -21.73 9.50 12.40
N ALA A 173 -21.40 9.05 13.61
CA ALA A 173 -20.13 9.44 14.27
C ALA A 173 -18.88 8.93 13.52
N GLU A 174 -18.96 7.73 12.93
CA GLU A 174 -17.86 7.19 12.12
C GLU A 174 -17.72 7.94 10.79
N ILE A 175 -18.83 8.35 10.17
CA ILE A 175 -18.82 9.20 8.96
C ILE A 175 -18.16 10.54 9.26
N GLU A 176 -18.48 11.18 10.37
CA GLU A 176 -17.89 12.44 10.82
C GLU A 176 -16.38 12.27 11.12
N THR A 177 -16.00 11.17 11.78
CA THR A 177 -14.60 10.83 12.05
C THR A 177 -13.82 10.61 10.75
N LEU A 178 -14.38 9.89 9.79
CA LEU A 178 -13.73 9.65 8.50
C LEU A 178 -13.60 10.95 7.72
N ARG A 179 -14.61 11.81 7.72
CA ARG A 179 -14.55 13.15 7.13
C ARG A 179 -13.41 13.97 7.72
N GLU A 180 -13.35 14.08 9.06
CA GLU A 180 -12.27 14.79 9.75
C GLU A 180 -10.89 14.23 9.40
N TYR A 181 -10.78 12.91 9.34
CA TYR A 181 -9.55 12.24 8.97
C TYR A 181 -9.08 12.63 7.56
N LEU A 182 -9.99 12.63 6.58
CA LEU A 182 -9.68 12.94 5.19
C LEU A 182 -9.42 14.44 4.96
N THR A 183 -10.14 15.33 5.63
CA THR A 183 -10.07 16.78 5.37
C THR A 183 -9.12 17.50 6.32
N THR A 184 -9.28 17.31 7.62
CA THR A 184 -8.57 18.07 8.66
C THR A 184 -7.25 17.43 9.05
N LYS A 185 -7.23 16.09 9.16
CA LYS A 185 -6.04 15.34 9.58
C LYS A 185 -5.14 14.95 8.41
N HIS A 186 -5.49 15.37 7.21
CA HIS A 186 -4.73 15.16 5.98
C HIS A 186 -4.45 13.69 5.64
N GLY A 187 -5.32 12.79 6.10
CA GLY A 187 -5.25 11.37 5.75
C GLY A 187 -5.77 11.07 4.36
N MET A 188 -5.51 9.87 3.87
CA MET A 188 -6.00 9.35 2.60
C MET A 188 -6.64 7.98 2.81
N LEU A 189 -7.76 7.73 2.15
CA LEU A 189 -8.42 6.44 2.09
C LEU A 189 -8.06 5.74 0.77
N PHE A 190 -7.57 4.52 0.84
CA PHE A 190 -7.55 3.60 -0.29
C PHE A 190 -8.66 2.58 -0.09
N ALA A 191 -9.43 2.29 -1.14
CA ALA A 191 -10.48 1.29 -1.06
C ALA A 191 -10.60 0.46 -2.33
N ASP A 192 -11.05 -0.77 -2.18
CA ASP A 192 -11.56 -1.63 -3.24
C ASP A 192 -12.87 -2.31 -2.78
N ASN A 193 -13.54 -3.03 -3.67
CA ASN A 193 -14.85 -3.61 -3.37
C ASN A 193 -14.85 -5.14 -3.34
N GLY A 194 -13.70 -5.78 -3.26
CA GLY A 194 -13.62 -7.23 -3.29
C GLY A 194 -14.36 -7.88 -4.47
N GLY A 195 -14.51 -7.14 -5.58
CA GLY A 195 -15.27 -7.61 -6.74
C GLY A 195 -16.80 -7.48 -6.64
N SER A 196 -17.36 -6.91 -5.54
CA SER A 196 -18.80 -6.82 -5.30
C SER A 196 -19.43 -5.55 -5.86
N PRO A 197 -20.36 -5.64 -6.85
CA PRO A 197 -21.10 -4.47 -7.34
C PRO A 197 -22.00 -3.83 -6.27
N GLY A 198 -22.53 -4.63 -5.33
CA GLY A 198 -23.34 -4.13 -4.22
C GLY A 198 -22.52 -3.25 -3.27
N TRP A 199 -21.33 -3.70 -2.91
CA TRP A 199 -20.40 -2.92 -2.07
C TRP A 199 -19.93 -1.65 -2.80
N HIS A 200 -19.69 -1.73 -4.10
CA HIS A 200 -19.38 -0.54 -4.93
C HIS A 200 -20.41 0.58 -4.74
N SER A 201 -21.69 0.23 -4.88
CA SER A 201 -22.78 1.20 -4.72
C SER A 201 -22.87 1.77 -3.31
N GLN A 202 -22.64 0.93 -2.30
CA GLN A 202 -22.60 1.35 -0.90
C GLN A 202 -21.40 2.27 -0.60
N PHE A 203 -20.23 2.00 -1.18
CA PHE A 203 -19.07 2.86 -1.03
C PHE A 203 -19.30 4.26 -1.62
N PHE A 204 -19.87 4.35 -2.82
CA PHE A 204 -20.23 5.64 -3.40
C PHE A 204 -21.27 6.40 -2.57
N ASN A 205 -22.25 5.68 -2.00
CA ASN A 205 -23.21 6.26 -1.07
C ASN A 205 -22.55 6.75 0.23
N LEU A 206 -21.60 5.98 0.77
CA LEU A 206 -20.82 6.39 1.93
C LEU A 206 -20.00 7.64 1.62
N MET A 207 -19.30 7.68 0.50
CA MET A 207 -18.47 8.83 0.13
C MET A 207 -19.28 10.10 -0.10
N ARG A 208 -20.51 10.00 -0.61
CA ARG A 208 -21.45 11.14 -0.68
C ARG A 208 -21.80 11.70 0.71
N GLN A 209 -21.88 10.86 1.73
CA GLN A 209 -22.10 11.28 3.09
C GLN A 209 -20.84 11.85 3.74
N VAL A 210 -19.68 11.24 3.47
CA VAL A 210 -18.38 11.67 4.01
C VAL A 210 -17.95 13.00 3.38
N LEU A 211 -18.06 13.13 2.06
CA LEU A 211 -17.63 14.28 1.28
C LEU A 211 -18.76 14.82 0.39
N PRO A 212 -19.79 15.45 0.96
CA PRO A 212 -21.02 15.80 0.25
C PRO A 212 -20.83 16.87 -0.84
N ARG A 213 -19.68 17.53 -0.88
CA ARG A 213 -19.36 18.59 -1.88
C ARG A 213 -18.29 18.15 -2.87
N THR A 214 -18.00 16.85 -2.93
CA THR A 214 -16.91 16.32 -3.77
C THR A 214 -17.43 15.13 -4.57
N ASP A 215 -17.49 15.31 -5.89
CA ASP A 215 -17.86 14.24 -6.79
C ASP A 215 -16.68 13.35 -7.13
N PRO A 216 -16.89 12.04 -7.30
CA PRO A 216 -15.87 11.13 -7.77
C PRO A 216 -15.46 11.46 -9.21
N ARG A 217 -14.17 11.35 -9.49
CA ARG A 217 -13.59 11.49 -10.84
C ARG A 217 -12.79 10.24 -11.17
N SER A 218 -12.73 9.87 -12.44
CA SER A 218 -11.79 8.83 -12.87
C SER A 218 -10.36 9.31 -12.64
N VAL A 219 -9.47 8.38 -12.22
CA VAL A 219 -8.06 8.69 -12.05
C VAL A 219 -7.36 8.59 -13.40
N PRO A 220 -6.79 9.69 -13.92
CA PRO A 220 -5.99 9.64 -15.15
C PRO A 220 -4.73 8.80 -14.95
N LEU A 221 -4.27 8.14 -16.01
CA LEU A 221 -3.07 7.29 -15.95
C LEU A 221 -1.80 8.10 -15.69
N ASP A 222 -1.76 9.34 -16.14
CA ASP A 222 -0.67 10.30 -15.95
C ASP A 222 -0.76 11.06 -14.61
N HIS A 223 -1.72 10.70 -13.75
CA HIS A 223 -1.84 11.34 -12.44
C HIS A 223 -0.64 11.01 -11.54
N PRO A 224 -0.10 11.99 -10.77
CA PRO A 224 1.05 11.79 -9.88
C PRO A 224 0.94 10.63 -8.90
N VAL A 225 -0.25 10.14 -8.59
CA VAL A 225 -0.45 8.94 -7.77
C VAL A 225 0.15 7.68 -8.42
N HIS A 226 0.36 7.67 -9.72
CA HIS A 226 0.93 6.56 -10.49
C HIS A 226 2.44 6.73 -10.79
N ASP A 227 3.04 7.86 -10.40
CA ASP A 227 4.43 8.20 -10.75
C ASP A 227 5.50 7.47 -9.93
N GLY A 228 5.14 6.87 -8.80
CA GLY A 228 6.10 6.28 -7.86
C GLY A 228 6.82 5.05 -8.41
N MET A 229 6.10 4.18 -9.07
CA MET A 229 6.61 2.98 -9.76
C MET A 229 5.95 2.85 -11.13
N PRO A 230 6.62 2.21 -12.11
CA PRO A 230 6.01 1.93 -13.40
C PRO A 230 4.66 1.23 -13.22
N PHE A 231 3.60 1.89 -13.65
CA PHE A 231 2.24 1.39 -13.51
C PHE A 231 1.63 1.21 -14.89
N LEU A 232 1.09 0.03 -15.13
CA LEU A 232 0.25 -0.27 -16.28
C LEU A 232 -1.20 -0.38 -15.80
N PRO A 233 -2.18 0.13 -16.57
CA PRO A 233 -3.57 -0.04 -16.22
C PRO A 233 -3.90 -1.53 -16.15
N ILE A 234 -4.52 -1.92 -15.04
CA ILE A 234 -4.91 -3.30 -14.79
C ILE A 234 -6.42 -3.46 -14.81
N VAL A 235 -6.81 -4.68 -15.12
CA VAL A 235 -8.09 -5.20 -14.67
C VAL A 235 -7.84 -5.87 -13.34
N ALA A 236 -8.36 -5.31 -12.27
CA ALA A 236 -8.23 -5.93 -10.94
C ALA A 236 -8.88 -7.32 -10.94
N PRO A 237 -8.43 -8.26 -10.10
CA PRO A 237 -9.17 -9.50 -9.88
C PRO A 237 -10.64 -9.18 -9.59
N HIS A 238 -11.55 -9.96 -10.16
CA HIS A 238 -12.99 -9.83 -9.97
C HIS A 238 -13.60 -8.46 -10.29
N GLY A 239 -12.93 -7.59 -11.07
CA GLY A 239 -13.42 -6.23 -11.16
C GLY A 239 -13.03 -5.40 -12.37
N GLY A 240 -13.17 -4.08 -12.17
CA GLY A 240 -13.13 -3.08 -13.20
C GLY A 240 -11.73 -2.61 -13.62
N ARG A 241 -11.72 -1.67 -14.58
CA ARG A 241 -10.49 -1.05 -15.12
C ARG A 241 -10.31 0.39 -14.66
N THR A 242 -11.39 1.05 -14.26
CA THR A 242 -11.38 2.49 -13.99
C THR A 242 -11.35 2.72 -12.50
N ALA A 243 -10.27 3.32 -12.02
CA ALA A 243 -10.18 3.80 -10.65
C ALA A 243 -10.88 5.17 -10.52
N TYR A 244 -11.33 5.46 -9.31
CA TYR A 244 -11.99 6.73 -8.96
C TYR A 244 -11.23 7.44 -7.85
N MET A 245 -11.27 8.77 -7.88
CA MET A 245 -10.68 9.62 -6.85
C MET A 245 -11.65 10.69 -6.37
N TRP A 246 -11.54 11.04 -5.11
CA TRP A 246 -12.12 12.24 -4.51
C TRP A 246 -11.00 13.21 -4.19
N VAL A 247 -11.15 14.45 -4.64
CA VAL A 247 -10.11 15.47 -4.54
C VAL A 247 -10.59 16.61 -3.66
N VAL A 248 -9.82 16.94 -2.63
CA VAL A 248 -10.04 18.10 -1.75
C VAL A 248 -8.73 18.89 -1.69
N GLU A 249 -8.79 20.19 -1.89
CA GLU A 249 -7.61 21.07 -1.88
C GLU A 249 -6.47 20.58 -2.79
N ASN A 250 -6.83 20.19 -4.02
CA ASN A 250 -5.91 19.66 -5.04
C ASN A 250 -5.17 18.37 -4.66
N ARG A 251 -5.64 17.64 -3.66
CA ARG A 251 -5.09 16.38 -3.19
C ARG A 251 -6.12 15.26 -3.31
N ILE A 252 -5.70 14.06 -3.73
CA ILE A 252 -6.54 12.87 -3.58
C ILE A 252 -6.70 12.56 -2.09
N VAL A 253 -7.93 12.60 -1.60
CA VAL A 253 -8.29 12.20 -0.24
C VAL A 253 -8.83 10.77 -0.18
N ALA A 254 -9.40 10.28 -1.28
CA ALA A 254 -9.80 8.89 -1.41
C ALA A 254 -9.48 8.39 -2.81
N TYR A 255 -8.88 7.22 -2.90
CA TYR A 255 -8.64 6.46 -4.12
C TYR A 255 -9.42 5.15 -4.02
N TYR A 256 -10.21 4.84 -5.03
CA TYR A 256 -11.02 3.64 -5.07
C TYR A 256 -10.83 2.91 -6.40
N HIS A 257 -10.54 1.62 -6.30
CA HIS A 257 -10.46 0.75 -7.47
C HIS A 257 -11.54 -0.33 -7.39
N PRO A 258 -12.48 -0.40 -8.35
CA PRO A 258 -13.44 -1.51 -8.39
C PRO A 258 -12.71 -2.80 -8.76
N GLY A 259 -12.99 -3.87 -8.02
CA GLY A 259 -12.32 -5.15 -8.11
C GLY A 259 -11.73 -5.56 -6.77
N ASP A 260 -10.91 -6.60 -6.76
CA ASP A 260 -10.28 -7.14 -5.57
C ASP A 260 -8.75 -6.99 -5.64
N ILE A 261 -8.29 -5.78 -5.32
CA ILE A 261 -6.84 -5.49 -5.30
C ILE A 261 -6.17 -6.26 -4.17
N GLY A 262 -6.87 -6.40 -3.03
CA GLY A 262 -6.38 -7.11 -1.85
C GLY A 262 -6.11 -8.58 -2.12
N ASP A 263 -6.97 -9.25 -2.87
CA ASP A 263 -6.83 -10.65 -3.26
C ASP A 263 -5.57 -10.90 -4.13
N ALA A 264 -5.23 -9.96 -5.02
CA ALA A 264 -3.99 -10.02 -5.77
C ALA A 264 -2.72 -9.94 -4.89
N TRP A 265 -2.83 -9.38 -3.68
CA TRP A 265 -1.73 -9.33 -2.71
C TRP A 265 -1.68 -10.58 -1.83
N ALA A 266 -2.78 -11.31 -1.71
CA ALA A 266 -2.90 -12.51 -0.89
C ALA A 266 -1.96 -13.63 -1.36
N ASP A 267 -1.75 -14.61 -0.49
CA ASP A 267 -1.06 -15.83 -0.84
C ASP A 267 -1.80 -16.54 -1.99
N GLY A 268 -1.08 -16.90 -3.04
CA GLY A 268 -1.69 -17.47 -4.25
C GLY A 268 -2.22 -16.44 -5.25
N HIS A 269 -2.22 -15.13 -4.92
CA HIS A 269 -2.52 -14.01 -5.83
C HIS A 269 -3.85 -14.14 -6.57
N ALA A 270 -4.92 -14.63 -5.92
CA ALA A 270 -6.23 -14.91 -6.56
C ALA A 270 -6.15 -15.82 -7.78
N GLY A 271 -5.05 -16.55 -7.98
CA GLY A 271 -4.81 -17.34 -9.20
C GLY A 271 -4.67 -16.50 -10.48
N VAL A 272 -4.54 -15.18 -10.37
CA VAL A 272 -4.38 -14.31 -11.56
C VAL A 272 -2.95 -14.37 -12.11
N PRO A 273 -2.77 -14.08 -13.42
CA PRO A 273 -1.45 -14.07 -14.04
C PRO A 273 -0.49 -13.07 -13.39
N ARG A 274 0.79 -13.39 -13.40
CA ARG A 274 1.86 -12.56 -12.83
C ARG A 274 1.79 -11.06 -13.19
N PRO A 275 1.54 -10.64 -14.44
CA PRO A 275 1.43 -9.22 -14.77
C PRO A 275 0.32 -8.50 -13.99
N VAL A 276 -0.77 -9.20 -13.65
CA VAL A 276 -1.92 -8.62 -12.94
C VAL A 276 -1.58 -8.40 -11.46
N TRP A 277 -1.08 -9.43 -10.77
CA TRP A 277 -0.77 -9.27 -9.35
C TRP A 277 0.45 -8.38 -9.12
N GLU A 278 1.48 -8.39 -10.00
CA GLU A 278 2.58 -7.42 -9.92
C GLU A 278 2.08 -5.98 -10.11
N ALA A 279 1.19 -5.73 -11.06
CA ALA A 279 0.62 -4.41 -11.26
C ALA A 279 -0.25 -3.98 -10.08
N SER A 280 -0.98 -4.90 -9.46
CA SER A 280 -1.75 -4.63 -8.23
C SER A 280 -0.85 -4.26 -7.04
N LEU A 281 0.31 -4.92 -6.89
CA LEU A 281 1.30 -4.57 -5.87
C LEU A 281 1.93 -3.19 -6.14
N ARG A 282 2.26 -2.89 -7.41
CA ARG A 282 2.77 -1.56 -7.82
C ARG A 282 1.75 -0.46 -7.56
N LEU A 283 0.48 -0.71 -7.84
CA LEU A 283 -0.59 0.22 -7.53
C LEU A 283 -0.67 0.51 -6.03
N GLY A 284 -0.70 -0.53 -5.20
CA GLY A 284 -0.68 -0.37 -3.74
C GLY A 284 0.53 0.42 -3.25
N ALA A 285 1.72 0.14 -3.79
CA ALA A 285 2.94 0.87 -3.46
C ALA A 285 2.87 2.34 -3.88
N ASN A 286 2.37 2.63 -5.07
CA ASN A 286 2.18 4.00 -5.57
C ASN A 286 1.25 4.80 -4.67
N ILE A 287 0.14 4.19 -4.23
CA ILE A 287 -0.81 4.82 -3.31
C ILE A 287 -0.16 5.08 -1.95
N ILE A 288 0.61 4.14 -1.41
CA ILE A 288 1.38 4.32 -0.17
C ILE A 288 2.37 5.48 -0.31
N LEU A 289 3.13 5.52 -1.41
CA LEU A 289 4.10 6.58 -1.69
C LEU A 289 3.43 7.94 -1.79
N TYR A 290 2.38 8.05 -2.58
CA TYR A 290 1.62 9.28 -2.76
C TYR A 290 1.07 9.81 -1.43
N ALA A 291 0.35 8.96 -0.68
CA ALA A 291 -0.27 9.36 0.59
C ALA A 291 0.77 9.85 1.60
N ASN A 292 1.90 9.14 1.73
CA ASN A 292 2.97 9.53 2.65
C ASN A 292 3.67 10.82 2.18
N SER A 293 3.87 11.00 0.88
CA SER A 293 4.49 12.21 0.31
C SER A 293 3.63 13.43 0.55
N GLU A 294 2.33 13.36 0.23
CA GLU A 294 1.39 14.47 0.44
C GLU A 294 1.26 14.83 1.93
N TYR A 295 1.16 13.83 2.78
CA TYR A 295 1.12 14.06 4.23
C TYR A 295 2.39 14.74 4.75
N SER A 296 3.55 14.36 4.25
CA SER A 296 4.83 14.91 4.65
C SER A 296 5.02 16.35 4.16
N LYS A 297 4.63 16.66 2.91
CA LYS A 297 4.61 18.03 2.38
C LYS A 297 3.74 18.94 3.24
N TRP A 298 2.56 18.47 3.60
CA TRP A 298 1.65 19.19 4.48
C TRP A 298 2.21 19.45 5.86
N LEU A 299 2.86 18.45 6.50
CA LEU A 299 3.51 18.63 7.80
C LEU A 299 4.63 19.67 7.74
N GLN A 300 5.42 19.68 6.66
CA GLN A 300 6.47 20.67 6.48
C GLN A 300 5.91 22.09 6.29
N ALA A 301 4.84 22.21 5.50
CA ALA A 301 4.17 23.50 5.31
C ALA A 301 3.60 24.06 6.61
N ARG A 302 3.08 23.21 7.50
CA ARG A 302 2.61 23.64 8.83
C ARG A 302 3.74 24.14 9.73
N LYS A 303 4.86 23.41 9.78
CA LYS A 303 6.03 23.83 10.60
C LYS A 303 6.67 25.15 10.19
N LYS A 304 6.41 25.61 8.97
CA LYS A 304 6.88 26.92 8.50
C LYS A 304 5.94 28.06 8.91
N LYS A 305 4.72 27.73 9.35
CA LYS A 305 3.70 28.73 9.75
C LYS A 305 3.63 28.92 11.27
N ASP A 306 4.07 27.91 12.02
CA ASP A 306 4.24 27.94 13.47
C ASP A 306 5.68 28.41 13.80
#